data_b04685c486f175a4e3a45ffba98f270c
#
_entry.id   b04685c486f175a4e3a45ffba98f270c
#
_cell.length_a   1.000
_cell.length_b   1.000
_cell.length_c   1.000
_cell.angle_alpha   90.00
_cell.angle_beta   90.00
_cell.angle_gamma   90.00
#
_symmetry.space_group_name_H-M   'P 1'
#
loop_
_entity.id
_entity.type
_entity.pdbx_description
1 polymer ?
#
loop_
_entity_poly.entity_id
_entity_poly.type
_entity_poly.pdbx_seq_one_letter_code
_entity_poly.pdbx_strand_id
1 'polypeptide(L)'
;TLPDHTCKVEAGNRPLEQGLKGIGTPRLARGDKLHHKFAVIDNKTVVTGSFNWSPSAAHTNDETLLVIHSPQLAKHFTREMDRLWDTAELGITPRIQRKLDHQKIRCGDGVLRR
;
A
#
# COMPACT_ATOMS: atom_id res chain seq x y z
N THR A 1 2.18 -16.69 -26.51
CA THR A 1 3.15 -15.81 -25.84
C THR A 1 3.01 -15.96 -24.33
N LEU A 2 4.04 -16.47 -23.69
CA LEU A 2 4.11 -16.46 -22.24
C LEU A 2 3.87 -15.03 -21.77
N PRO A 3 2.94 -14.80 -20.83
CA PRO A 3 2.77 -13.47 -20.28
C PRO A 3 4.11 -13.03 -19.70
N ASP A 4 4.53 -11.86 -20.09
CA ASP A 4 5.71 -11.20 -19.55
C ASP A 4 5.65 -11.28 -18.02
N HIS A 5 6.75 -11.59 -17.39
CA HIS A 5 6.85 -11.68 -15.92
C HIS A 5 6.34 -10.41 -15.24
N THR A 6 6.50 -9.28 -15.88
CA THR A 6 5.99 -7.98 -15.48
C THR A 6 4.47 -7.95 -15.37
N CYS A 7 3.77 -8.58 -16.31
CA CYS A 7 2.31 -8.57 -16.32
C CYS A 7 1.66 -9.42 -15.22
N LYS A 8 2.37 -10.39 -14.66
CA LYS A 8 1.89 -11.16 -13.50
C LYS A 8 1.81 -10.31 -12.24
N VAL A 9 2.80 -9.45 -12.05
CA VAL A 9 2.82 -8.51 -10.92
C VAL A 9 1.75 -7.45 -11.10
N GLU A 10 1.57 -6.98 -12.31
CA GLU A 10 0.59 -5.95 -12.65
C GLU A 10 -0.86 -6.44 -12.57
N ALA A 11 -1.12 -7.67 -12.92
CA ALA A 11 -2.45 -8.28 -12.74
C ALA A 11 -2.88 -8.34 -11.28
N GLY A 12 -1.92 -8.48 -10.35
CA GLY A 12 -2.17 -8.40 -8.91
C GLY A 12 -2.51 -7.00 -8.40
N ASN A 13 -2.26 -5.96 -9.19
CA ASN A 13 -2.53 -4.57 -8.80
C ASN A 13 -4.00 -4.13 -9.02
N ARG A 14 -4.82 -4.95 -9.64
CA ARG A 14 -6.23 -4.61 -9.86
C ARG A 14 -7.02 -4.40 -8.57
N PRO A 15 -6.86 -5.23 -7.54
CA PRO A 15 -7.42 -4.93 -6.21
C PRO A 15 -6.87 -3.64 -5.61
N LEU A 16 -5.61 -3.32 -5.87
CA LEU A 16 -4.98 -2.08 -5.42
C LEU A 16 -5.60 -0.86 -6.10
N GLU A 17 -5.89 -0.92 -7.40
CA GLU A 17 -6.60 0.15 -8.11
C GLU A 17 -7.94 0.47 -7.47
N GLN A 18 -8.70 -0.55 -7.11
CA GLN A 18 -9.98 -0.37 -6.43
C GLN A 18 -9.83 0.19 -5.02
N GLY A 19 -8.80 -0.24 -4.30
CA GLY A 19 -8.48 0.27 -2.97
C GLY A 19 -8.02 1.72 -2.99
N LEU A 20 -7.21 2.11 -3.96
CA LEU A 20 -6.67 3.46 -4.10
C LEU A 20 -7.72 4.56 -4.28
N LYS A 21 -8.93 4.21 -4.70
CA LYS A 21 -10.02 5.18 -4.86
C LYS A 21 -10.45 5.84 -3.54
N GLY A 22 -10.19 5.19 -2.42
CA GLY A 22 -10.58 5.69 -1.11
C GLY A 22 -9.43 6.09 -0.19
N ILE A 23 -8.17 5.98 -0.64
CA ILE A 23 -6.99 6.24 0.19
C ILE A 23 -6.12 7.35 -0.40
N GLY A 24 -5.23 7.86 0.43
CA GLY A 24 -4.26 8.89 0.04
C GLY A 24 -2.94 8.28 -0.39
N THR A 25 -2.30 8.91 -1.35
CA THR A 25 -0.94 8.58 -1.78
C THR A 25 0.00 9.71 -1.39
N PRO A 26 0.92 9.49 -0.42
CA PRO A 26 1.86 10.53 -0.02
C PRO A 26 2.90 10.80 -1.11
N ARG A 27 3.44 12.00 -1.14
CA ARG A 27 4.58 12.33 -1.98
C ARG A 27 5.87 11.90 -1.27
N LEU A 28 6.65 11.09 -1.98
CA LEU A 28 7.94 10.61 -1.51
C LEU A 28 9.05 11.14 -2.41
N ALA A 29 10.26 11.22 -1.88
CA ALA A 29 11.45 11.51 -2.67
C ALA A 29 11.64 10.44 -3.75
N ARG A 30 12.29 10.81 -4.86
CA ARG A 30 12.55 9.88 -5.97
C ARG A 30 13.35 8.66 -5.49
N GLY A 31 12.82 7.48 -5.76
CA GLY A 31 13.43 6.21 -5.35
C GLY A 31 12.96 5.69 -4.00
N ASP A 32 12.32 6.53 -3.19
CA ASP A 32 11.77 6.10 -1.91
C ASP A 32 10.50 5.27 -2.12
N LYS A 33 10.27 4.37 -1.18
CA LYS A 33 9.07 3.54 -1.12
C LYS A 33 8.43 3.64 0.26
N LEU A 34 7.13 3.78 0.29
CA LEU A 34 6.39 3.66 1.53
C LEU A 34 6.26 2.17 1.88
N HIS A 35 6.88 1.77 2.99
CA HIS A 35 6.88 0.38 3.44
C HIS A 35 6.35 0.22 4.87
N HIS A 36 5.80 1.27 5.44
CA HIS A 36 5.21 1.25 6.77
C HIS A 36 4.01 0.30 6.85
N LYS A 37 3.95 -0.43 7.94
CA LYS A 37 2.84 -1.32 8.28
C LYS A 37 2.47 -1.04 9.72
N PHE A 38 1.72 0.03 9.94
CA PHE A 38 1.26 0.36 11.27
C PHE A 38 -0.16 0.93 11.28
N ALA A 39 -0.77 0.82 12.43
CA ALA A 39 -2.00 1.51 12.77
C ALA A 39 -1.85 2.18 14.13
N VAL A 40 -2.49 3.31 14.31
CA VAL A 40 -2.61 3.98 15.62
C VAL A 40 -4.07 3.99 16.00
N ILE A 41 -4.37 3.52 17.21
CA ILE A 41 -5.73 3.40 17.73
C ILE A 41 -5.85 4.33 18.93
N ASP A 42 -6.78 5.28 18.85
CA ASP A 42 -7.12 6.24 19.94
C ASP A 42 -5.92 7.01 20.49
N ASN A 43 -4.88 7.22 19.70
CA ASN A 43 -3.60 7.82 20.13
C ASN A 43 -2.97 7.16 21.36
N LYS A 44 -3.25 5.89 21.60
CA LYS A 44 -2.82 5.14 22.78
C LYS A 44 -2.16 3.82 22.44
N THR A 45 -2.53 3.21 21.32
CA THR A 45 -2.07 1.87 20.94
C THR A 45 -1.50 1.92 19.54
N VAL A 46 -0.34 1.31 19.36
CA VAL A 46 0.32 1.13 18.07
C VAL A 46 0.30 -0.35 17.71
N VAL A 47 -0.15 -0.66 16.51
CA VAL A 47 -0.02 -1.98 15.91
C VAL A 47 0.98 -1.86 14.77
N THR A 48 2.08 -2.60 14.84
CA THR A 48 3.14 -2.53 13.84
C THR A 48 3.86 -3.87 13.68
N GLY A 49 4.72 -3.97 12.68
CA GLY A 49 5.50 -5.17 12.39
C GLY A 49 5.70 -5.36 10.89
N SER A 50 5.86 -6.61 10.46
CA SER A 50 6.03 -6.97 9.05
C SER A 50 4.71 -7.28 8.32
N PHE A 51 3.60 -7.33 9.03
CA PHE A 51 2.29 -7.75 8.52
C PHE A 51 1.68 -6.74 7.55
N ASN A 52 1.48 -7.13 6.29
CA ASN A 52 0.99 -6.27 5.21
C ASN A 52 -0.54 -6.10 5.15
N TRP A 53 -1.29 -6.60 6.12
CA TRP A 53 -2.75 -6.55 6.13
C TRP A 53 -3.38 -7.21 4.88
N SER A 54 -2.79 -8.32 4.46
CA SER A 54 -3.21 -9.07 3.28
C SER A 54 -3.50 -10.52 3.65
N PRO A 55 -4.33 -11.23 2.85
CA PRO A 55 -4.56 -12.67 3.08
C PRO A 55 -3.28 -13.49 3.06
N SER A 56 -2.32 -13.18 2.21
CA SER A 56 -1.03 -13.89 2.16
C SER A 56 -0.21 -13.67 3.43
N ALA A 57 -0.21 -12.47 4.00
CA ALA A 57 0.45 -12.20 5.27
C ALA A 57 -0.23 -12.96 6.44
N ALA A 58 -1.55 -13.12 6.39
CA ALA A 58 -2.31 -13.82 7.41
C ALA A 58 -2.17 -15.35 7.35
N HIS A 59 -1.97 -15.93 6.19
CA HIS A 59 -2.12 -17.38 5.97
C HIS A 59 -0.89 -18.09 5.42
N THR A 60 0.01 -17.41 4.74
CA THR A 60 1.14 -18.02 4.04
C THR A 60 2.50 -17.53 4.47
N ASN A 61 2.61 -16.34 5.02
CA ASN A 61 3.88 -15.75 5.45
C ASN A 61 4.09 -15.91 6.97
N ASP A 62 5.33 -16.09 7.37
CA ASP A 62 5.72 -15.94 8.77
C ASP A 62 5.93 -14.43 9.04
N GLU A 63 5.06 -13.87 9.86
CA GLU A 63 5.01 -12.43 10.09
C GLU A 63 5.10 -12.09 11.57
N THR A 64 5.69 -10.94 11.89
CA THR A 64 5.69 -10.38 13.24
C THR A 64 4.66 -9.26 13.32
N LEU A 65 3.80 -9.33 14.32
CA LEU A 65 2.84 -8.30 14.66
C LEU A 65 3.02 -7.93 16.13
N LEU A 66 3.21 -6.64 16.41
CA LEU A 66 3.34 -6.09 17.76
C LEU A 66 2.15 -5.18 18.05
N VAL A 67 1.56 -5.36 19.22
CA VAL A 67 0.54 -4.45 19.75
C VAL A 67 1.14 -3.79 21.00
N ILE A 68 1.31 -2.48 20.94
CA ILE A 68 2.00 -1.72 21.99
C ILE A 68 1.06 -0.67 22.55
N HIS A 69 0.73 -0.79 23.81
CA HIS A 69 -0.08 0.18 24.54
C HIS A 69 0.82 1.26 25.14
N SER A 70 1.01 2.34 24.42
CA SER A 70 1.85 3.47 24.84
C SER A 70 1.41 4.76 24.16
N PRO A 71 0.80 5.70 24.91
CA PRO A 71 0.46 7.01 24.38
C PRO A 71 1.68 7.80 23.88
N GLN A 72 2.82 7.62 24.52
CA GLN A 72 4.07 8.28 24.12
C GLN A 72 4.55 7.77 22.76
N LEU A 73 4.56 6.45 22.57
CA LEU A 73 4.91 5.86 21.28
C LEU A 73 3.89 6.23 20.21
N ALA A 74 2.61 6.19 20.53
CA ALA A 74 1.53 6.54 19.60
C ALA A 74 1.70 7.95 19.04
N LYS A 75 2.16 8.92 19.81
CA LYS A 75 2.46 10.27 19.34
C LYS A 75 3.49 10.31 18.22
N HIS A 76 4.54 9.49 18.30
CA HIS A 76 5.57 9.42 17.26
C HIS A 76 5.01 8.86 15.96
N PHE A 77 4.21 7.80 16.03
CA PHE A 77 3.55 7.22 14.86
C PHE A 77 2.50 8.16 14.27
N THR A 78 1.75 8.88 15.09
CA THR A 78 0.79 9.88 14.63
C THR A 78 1.50 11.02 13.89
N ARG A 79 2.64 11.50 14.37
CA ARG A 79 3.43 12.50 13.65
C ARG A 79 3.88 12.03 12.28
N GLU A 80 4.28 10.77 12.16
CA GLU A 80 4.63 10.19 10.86
C GLU A 80 3.42 10.10 9.94
N MET A 81 2.27 9.71 10.46
CA MET A 81 1.04 9.71 9.69
C MET A 81 0.68 11.12 9.21
N ASP A 82 0.77 12.12 10.08
CA ASP A 82 0.51 13.52 9.74
C ASP A 82 1.47 14.02 8.65
N ARG A 83 2.75 13.69 8.77
CA ARG A 83 3.77 14.03 7.78
C ARG A 83 3.44 13.45 6.39
N LEU A 84 3.02 12.20 6.35
CA LEU A 84 2.62 11.53 5.10
C LEU A 84 1.31 12.11 4.55
N TRP A 85 0.39 12.43 5.44
CA TRP A 85 -0.91 12.97 5.09
C TRP A 85 -0.85 14.37 4.50
N ASP A 86 0.06 15.22 5.00
CA ASP A 86 0.23 16.60 4.53
C ASP A 86 0.50 16.69 3.02
N THR A 87 1.13 15.67 2.45
CA THR A 87 1.43 15.62 1.01
C THR A 87 0.60 14.59 0.26
N ALA A 88 -0.37 13.96 0.92
CA ALA A 88 -1.16 12.90 0.33
C ALA A 88 -2.16 13.45 -0.68
N GLU A 89 -2.19 12.83 -1.86
CA GLU A 89 -3.22 13.03 -2.85
C GLU A 89 -4.25 11.92 -2.73
N LEU A 90 -5.52 12.29 -2.59
CA LEU A 90 -6.59 11.31 -2.40
C LEU A 90 -7.01 10.66 -3.71
N GLY A 91 -7.33 9.37 -3.64
CA GLY A 91 -7.80 8.60 -4.77
C GLY A 91 -6.71 8.29 -5.80
N ILE A 92 -7.11 8.11 -7.04
CA ILE A 92 -6.20 7.84 -8.14
C ILE A 92 -5.71 9.15 -8.74
N THR A 93 -4.41 9.44 -8.54
CA THR A 93 -3.79 10.64 -9.12
C THR A 93 -3.63 10.49 -10.64
N PRO A 94 -3.49 11.62 -11.39
CA PRO A 94 -3.21 11.56 -12.82
C PRO A 94 -1.96 10.73 -13.16
N ARG A 95 -0.95 10.78 -12.30
CA ARG A 95 0.28 9.99 -12.47
C ARG A 95 0.01 8.50 -12.36
N ILE A 96 -0.76 8.09 -11.35
CA ILE A 96 -1.15 6.69 -11.14
C ILE A 96 -2.05 6.23 -12.27
N GLN A 97 -2.99 7.07 -12.70
CA GLN A 97 -3.88 6.75 -13.82
C GLN A 97 -3.11 6.49 -15.11
N ARG A 98 -2.12 7.33 -15.44
CA ARG A 98 -1.25 7.10 -16.60
C ARG A 98 -0.49 5.77 -16.51
N LYS A 99 -0.01 5.43 -15.32
CA LYS A 99 0.66 4.15 -15.09
C LYS A 99 -0.28 2.96 -15.27
N LEU A 100 -1.49 3.05 -14.74
CA LEU A 100 -2.51 2.02 -14.88
C LEU A 100 -2.95 1.83 -16.34
N ASP A 101 -3.14 2.94 -17.06
CA ASP A 101 -3.50 2.92 -18.48
C ASP A 101 -2.39 2.27 -19.32
N HIS A 102 -1.14 2.60 -19.04
CA HIS A 102 0.01 1.98 -19.70
C HIS A 102 0.09 0.48 -19.44
N GLN A 103 -0.18 0.05 -18.21
CA GLN A 103 -0.25 -1.36 -17.84
C GLN A 103 -1.39 -2.08 -18.58
N LYS A 104 -2.56 -1.45 -18.71
CA LYS A 104 -3.69 -2.00 -19.46
C LYS A 104 -3.37 -2.21 -20.95
N ILE A 105 -2.68 -1.26 -21.56
CA ILE A 105 -2.23 -1.37 -22.96
C ILE A 105 -1.26 -2.54 -23.09
N ARG A 106 -0.35 -2.72 -22.16
CA ARG A 106 0.72 -3.72 -22.22
C ARG A 106 0.25 -5.12 -21.83
N CYS A 107 -0.66 -5.23 -20.89
CA CYS A 107 -1.06 -6.48 -20.24
C CYS A 107 -2.56 -6.80 -20.36
N GLY A 108 -3.33 -5.98 -21.07
CA GLY A 108 -4.80 -6.09 -21.14
C GLY A 108 -5.46 -5.69 -19.82
N ASP A 109 -6.67 -6.22 -19.55
CA ASP A 109 -7.49 -5.84 -18.37
C ASP A 109 -6.97 -6.38 -17.04
N GLY A 110 -5.75 -6.89 -16.99
CA GLY A 110 -5.20 -7.54 -15.82
C GLY A 110 -5.83 -8.89 -15.49
N VAL A 111 -6.61 -9.43 -16.39
CA VAL A 111 -7.12 -10.80 -16.31
C VAL A 111 -6.06 -11.72 -16.91
N LEU A 112 -5.46 -12.55 -16.08
CA LEU A 112 -4.62 -13.66 -16.57
C LEU A 112 -5.51 -14.60 -17.36
N ARG A 113 -5.46 -14.50 -18.67
CA ARG A 113 -5.98 -15.56 -19.54
C ARG A 113 -5.03 -16.75 -19.42
N ARG A 114 -5.53 -17.76 -18.78
CA ARG A 114 -4.88 -19.08 -18.81
C ARG A 114 -4.97 -19.69 -20.20
#